data_2d1152e792e069a3ebe7b450ea1ae61f
#
_entry.id   2d1152e792e069a3ebe7b450ea1ae61f
#
_cell.length_a   1.000
_cell.length_b   1.000
_cell.length_c   1.000
_cell.angle_alpha   90.00
_cell.angle_beta   90.00
_cell.angle_gamma   90.00
#
_symmetry.space_group_name_H-M   'P 1'
#
loop_
_entity.id
_entity.type
_entity.pdbx_description
1 polymer ?
#
loop_
_entity_poly.entity_id
_entity_poly.type
_entity_poly.pdbx_seq_one_letter_code
_entity_poly.pdbx_strand_id
1 'polypeptide(L)'
;MNQKIIQNLQLLAEKDKFHPFKNKAYNNAIKIISQMDEITHINQLENIPGIGKGILQKIGLILSDEFVPPDVEKDIYTVFTNIYGVGEKKAKELVEVHKVFDLLQLKIRQDELLNEKQKIGLKYFNQLLERIPYSEMILHQKIIASIWNNDYHCKGYDFQFEIVGSFRRKEKSSGDIDILITFDESLNLIGRLVYTLRRNNYIIETLAEGPKKFMGICRLPNQTPRRIDIIWCSREEYPFALFYFTGSEKYNRYVRDWANKRGYRLNEKRLVSINGNNEVNGNFESERDITDFLGLEYLEPHLRI
;
A
#
# COMPACT_ATOMS: atom_id res chain seq x y z
N MET A 1 -26.51 -0.67 -22.55
CA MET A 1 -27.01 0.38 -21.62
C MET A 1 -26.53 0.16 -20.19
N ASN A 2 -26.58 -1.06 -19.63
CA ASN A 2 -26.14 -1.35 -18.24
C ASN A 2 -24.73 -0.85 -17.92
N GLN A 3 -23.79 -1.01 -18.85
CA GLN A 3 -22.41 -0.57 -18.64
C GLN A 3 -22.29 0.95 -18.43
N LYS A 4 -23.09 1.75 -19.14
CA LYS A 4 -23.19 3.21 -18.94
C LYS A 4 -23.74 3.56 -17.56
N ILE A 5 -24.80 2.85 -17.13
CA ILE A 5 -25.38 3.04 -15.78
C ILE A 5 -24.36 2.71 -14.71
N ILE A 6 -23.69 1.54 -14.82
CA ILE A 6 -22.67 1.07 -13.87
C ILE A 6 -21.52 2.07 -13.76
N GLN A 7 -20.96 2.55 -14.87
CA GLN A 7 -19.88 3.54 -14.88
C GLN A 7 -20.26 4.84 -14.16
N ASN A 8 -21.46 5.36 -14.42
CA ASN A 8 -21.92 6.58 -13.74
C ASN A 8 -22.21 6.37 -12.25
N LEU A 9 -22.75 5.21 -11.86
CA LEU A 9 -22.91 4.86 -10.44
C LEU A 9 -21.57 4.64 -9.73
N GLN A 10 -20.53 4.13 -10.41
CA GLN A 10 -19.18 4.03 -9.89
C GLN A 10 -18.58 5.40 -9.61
N LEU A 11 -18.76 6.37 -10.51
CA LEU A 11 -18.35 7.77 -10.29
C LEU A 11 -19.06 8.39 -9.07
N LEU A 12 -20.35 8.12 -8.89
CA LEU A 12 -21.10 8.56 -7.72
C LEU A 12 -20.66 7.86 -6.43
N ALA A 13 -20.35 6.57 -6.49
CA ALA A 13 -19.83 5.82 -5.35
C ALA A 13 -18.46 6.33 -4.93
N GLU A 14 -17.58 6.64 -5.87
CA GLU A 14 -16.27 7.22 -5.61
C GLU A 14 -16.38 8.63 -5.02
N LYS A 15 -17.27 9.48 -5.56
CA LYS A 15 -17.57 10.81 -5.00
C LYS A 15 -18.04 10.74 -3.54
N ASP A 16 -18.95 9.81 -3.25
CA ASP A 16 -19.57 9.66 -1.92
C ASP A 16 -18.87 8.57 -1.07
N LYS A 17 -17.58 8.24 -1.33
CA LYS A 17 -16.90 7.11 -0.66
C LYS A 17 -16.79 7.28 0.86
N PHE A 18 -16.76 8.50 1.36
CA PHE A 18 -16.76 8.82 2.80
C PHE A 18 -18.17 8.95 3.41
N HIS A 19 -19.22 8.74 2.60
CA HIS A 19 -20.61 8.66 3.06
C HIS A 19 -21.08 7.19 3.05
N PRO A 20 -20.92 6.43 4.15
CA PRO A 20 -21.06 4.97 4.16
C PRO A 20 -22.42 4.50 3.60
N PHE A 21 -23.50 5.22 3.93
CA PHE A 21 -24.84 4.87 3.47
C PHE A 21 -25.02 5.07 1.97
N LYS A 22 -24.57 6.20 1.42
CA LYS A 22 -24.66 6.49 -0.01
C LYS A 22 -23.75 5.57 -0.82
N ASN A 23 -22.49 5.43 -0.40
CA ASN A 23 -21.53 4.54 -1.05
C ASN A 23 -22.07 3.09 -1.10
N LYS A 24 -22.55 2.58 0.03
CA LYS A 24 -23.16 1.25 0.11
C LYS A 24 -24.37 1.11 -0.84
N ALA A 25 -25.21 2.15 -0.92
CA ALA A 25 -26.40 2.13 -1.77
C ALA A 25 -26.02 2.09 -3.27
N TYR A 26 -25.01 2.87 -3.71
CA TYR A 26 -24.50 2.82 -5.09
C TYR A 26 -23.89 1.46 -5.41
N ASN A 27 -23.02 0.92 -4.54
CA ASN A 27 -22.39 -0.38 -4.74
C ASN A 27 -23.40 -1.53 -4.79
N ASN A 28 -24.47 -1.48 -3.99
CA ASN A 28 -25.57 -2.45 -4.08
C ASN A 28 -26.30 -2.34 -5.42
N ALA A 29 -26.62 -1.14 -5.88
CA ALA A 29 -27.28 -0.94 -7.16
C ALA A 29 -26.39 -1.44 -8.32
N ILE A 30 -25.09 -1.16 -8.31
CA ILE A 30 -24.13 -1.67 -9.29
C ILE A 30 -24.17 -3.20 -9.34
N LYS A 31 -24.13 -3.86 -8.18
CA LYS A 31 -24.17 -5.33 -8.08
C LYS A 31 -25.49 -5.90 -8.66
N ILE A 32 -26.60 -5.28 -8.37
CA ILE A 32 -27.91 -5.71 -8.89
C ILE A 32 -27.96 -5.55 -10.42
N ILE A 33 -27.59 -4.36 -10.92
CA ILE A 33 -27.64 -4.02 -12.35
C ILE A 33 -26.67 -4.88 -13.17
N SER A 34 -25.53 -5.27 -12.61
CA SER A 34 -24.56 -6.14 -13.29
C SER A 34 -25.09 -7.56 -13.54
N GLN A 35 -26.14 -7.98 -12.85
CA GLN A 35 -26.77 -9.30 -12.95
C GLN A 35 -28.09 -9.28 -13.72
N MET A 36 -28.52 -8.11 -14.21
CA MET A 36 -29.78 -7.94 -14.95
C MET A 36 -29.57 -7.94 -16.45
N ASP A 37 -30.61 -8.33 -17.17
CA ASP A 37 -30.71 -8.11 -18.61
C ASP A 37 -30.63 -6.63 -18.95
N GLU A 38 -30.47 -6.29 -20.23
CA GLU A 38 -30.30 -4.91 -20.66
C GLU A 38 -31.46 -4.01 -20.22
N ILE A 39 -31.12 -2.98 -19.47
CA ILE A 39 -32.05 -1.99 -18.94
C ILE A 39 -32.23 -0.89 -19.99
N THR A 40 -33.45 -0.78 -20.51
CA THR A 40 -33.84 0.24 -21.50
C THR A 40 -34.80 1.28 -20.91
N HIS A 41 -35.55 0.94 -19.87
CA HIS A 41 -36.51 1.81 -19.22
C HIS A 41 -36.43 1.75 -17.70
N ILE A 42 -36.65 2.87 -17.04
CA ILE A 42 -36.57 3.00 -15.59
C ILE A 42 -37.52 2.08 -14.83
N ASN A 43 -38.69 1.81 -15.42
CA ASN A 43 -39.73 0.94 -14.84
C ASN A 43 -39.22 -0.49 -14.54
N GLN A 44 -38.19 -0.95 -15.27
CA GLN A 44 -37.56 -2.26 -15.02
C GLN A 44 -36.84 -2.32 -13.66
N LEU A 45 -36.57 -1.18 -13.05
CA LEU A 45 -35.87 -1.06 -11.77
C LEU A 45 -36.82 -0.67 -10.62
N GLU A 46 -38.06 -0.38 -10.89
CA GLU A 46 -39.05 -0.04 -9.87
C GLU A 46 -39.32 -1.25 -8.95
N ASN A 47 -39.37 -0.98 -7.64
CA ASN A 47 -39.62 -1.98 -6.60
C ASN A 47 -38.55 -3.09 -6.45
N ILE A 48 -37.35 -2.93 -7.06
CA ILE A 48 -36.25 -3.87 -6.83
C ILE A 48 -35.64 -3.60 -5.45
N PRO A 49 -35.60 -4.62 -4.56
CA PRO A 49 -34.97 -4.49 -3.25
C PRO A 49 -33.51 -4.07 -3.39
N GLY A 50 -33.12 -2.99 -2.73
CA GLY A 50 -31.76 -2.45 -2.80
C GLY A 50 -31.56 -1.29 -3.79
N ILE A 51 -32.56 -0.96 -4.62
CA ILE A 51 -32.59 0.23 -5.47
C ILE A 51 -33.62 1.23 -4.92
N GLY A 52 -33.15 2.20 -4.16
CA GLY A 52 -34.02 3.22 -3.56
C GLY A 52 -34.36 4.36 -4.54
N LYS A 53 -35.38 5.18 -4.18
CA LYS A 53 -35.89 6.30 -5.00
C LYS A 53 -34.79 7.24 -5.50
N GLY A 54 -33.81 7.58 -4.66
CA GLY A 54 -32.72 8.47 -5.04
C GLY A 54 -31.76 7.88 -6.08
N ILE A 55 -31.63 6.55 -6.13
CA ILE A 55 -30.85 5.84 -7.16
C ILE A 55 -31.66 5.73 -8.44
N LEU A 56 -32.94 5.39 -8.35
CA LEU A 56 -33.84 5.38 -9.49
C LEU A 56 -33.87 6.71 -10.25
N GLN A 57 -33.96 7.82 -9.51
CA GLN A 57 -33.94 9.15 -10.13
C GLN A 57 -32.62 9.40 -10.89
N LYS A 58 -31.47 9.02 -10.33
CA LYS A 58 -30.18 9.15 -11.01
C LYS A 58 -30.07 8.26 -12.25
N ILE A 59 -30.55 7.03 -12.16
CA ILE A 59 -30.57 6.11 -13.31
C ILE A 59 -31.51 6.64 -14.40
N GLY A 60 -32.65 7.22 -14.04
CA GLY A 60 -33.55 7.89 -14.99
C GLY A 60 -32.84 8.98 -15.79
N LEU A 61 -32.08 9.85 -15.11
CA LEU A 61 -31.26 10.88 -15.78
C LEU A 61 -30.16 10.30 -16.67
N ILE A 62 -29.55 9.16 -16.28
CA ILE A 62 -28.54 8.48 -17.10
C ILE A 62 -29.17 7.88 -18.37
N LEU A 63 -30.35 7.34 -18.24
CA LEU A 63 -31.09 6.75 -19.38
C LEU A 63 -31.59 7.81 -20.36
N SER A 64 -31.97 9.01 -19.86
CA SER A 64 -32.44 10.14 -20.71
C SER A 64 -31.27 10.98 -21.27
N ASP A 65 -29.99 10.64 -21.02
CA ASP A 65 -28.81 11.42 -21.37
C ASP A 65 -28.76 12.83 -20.71
N GLU A 66 -29.57 13.06 -19.69
CA GLU A 66 -29.60 14.32 -18.92
C GLU A 66 -28.67 14.28 -17.68
N PHE A 67 -28.06 13.12 -17.42
CA PHE A 67 -27.13 12.98 -16.29
C PHE A 67 -25.81 13.66 -16.59
N VAL A 68 -25.52 14.72 -15.85
CA VAL A 68 -24.21 15.33 -15.81
C VAL A 68 -23.40 14.56 -14.75
N PRO A 69 -22.35 13.81 -15.15
CA PRO A 69 -21.46 13.20 -14.18
C PRO A 69 -20.97 14.27 -13.22
N PRO A 70 -20.91 13.98 -11.90
CA PRO A 70 -20.24 14.92 -11.02
C PRO A 70 -18.84 15.10 -11.60
N ASP A 71 -18.43 16.33 -11.80
CA ASP A 71 -17.01 16.63 -11.94
C ASP A 71 -16.33 15.91 -10.78
N VAL A 72 -15.50 14.95 -11.12
CA VAL A 72 -14.64 14.28 -10.14
C VAL A 72 -13.54 15.29 -9.85
N GLU A 73 -13.91 16.44 -9.30
CA GLU A 73 -13.00 17.22 -8.46
C GLU A 73 -12.52 16.19 -7.44
N LYS A 74 -11.21 15.92 -7.48
CA LYS A 74 -10.56 15.00 -6.56
C LYS A 74 -11.10 15.35 -5.18
N ASP A 75 -11.95 14.48 -4.65
CA ASP A 75 -12.60 14.71 -3.36
C ASP A 75 -11.49 15.10 -2.38
N ILE A 76 -11.60 16.26 -1.77
CA ILE A 76 -10.56 16.82 -0.91
C ILE A 76 -10.11 15.85 0.19
N TYR A 77 -11.00 14.98 0.65
CA TYR A 77 -10.64 13.92 1.60
C TYR A 77 -9.65 12.94 0.96
N THR A 78 -9.87 12.56 -0.31
CA THR A 78 -8.93 11.71 -1.06
C THR A 78 -7.60 12.41 -1.26
N VAL A 79 -7.61 13.69 -1.58
CA VAL A 79 -6.39 14.49 -1.72
C VAL A 79 -5.62 14.47 -0.40
N PHE A 80 -6.29 14.71 0.73
CA PHE A 80 -5.62 14.75 2.03
C PHE A 80 -5.17 13.37 2.50
N THR A 81 -5.92 12.30 2.26
CA THR A 81 -5.48 10.94 2.61
C THR A 81 -4.31 10.45 1.78
N ASN A 82 -4.03 11.05 0.63
CA ASN A 82 -2.83 10.80 -0.16
C ASN A 82 -1.58 11.51 0.40
N ILE A 83 -1.73 12.43 1.36
CA ILE A 83 -0.58 12.99 2.09
C ILE A 83 -0.07 11.93 3.06
N TYR A 84 1.21 11.59 2.98
CA TYR A 84 1.80 10.62 3.89
C TYR A 84 1.58 11.01 5.36
N GLY A 85 1.07 10.07 6.14
CA GLY A 85 0.75 10.29 7.56
C GLY A 85 -0.60 10.96 7.84
N VAL A 86 -1.39 11.29 6.82
CA VAL A 86 -2.76 11.77 6.95
C VAL A 86 -3.71 10.62 6.65
N GLY A 87 -4.31 10.03 7.68
CA GLY A 87 -5.36 9.03 7.54
C GLY A 87 -6.75 9.67 7.44
N GLU A 88 -7.78 8.84 7.21
CA GLU A 88 -9.18 9.29 7.07
C GLU A 88 -9.66 10.16 8.22
N LYS A 89 -9.31 9.80 9.48
CA LYS A 89 -9.70 10.58 10.66
C LYS A 89 -9.13 12.00 10.60
N LYS A 90 -7.85 12.14 10.26
CA LYS A 90 -7.20 13.46 10.16
C LYS A 90 -7.70 14.25 8.94
N ALA A 91 -7.95 13.60 7.80
CA ALA A 91 -8.53 14.25 6.64
C ALA A 91 -9.92 14.82 6.96
N LYS A 92 -10.78 14.08 7.68
CA LYS A 92 -12.08 14.56 8.16
C LYS A 92 -11.92 15.77 9.11
N GLU A 93 -11.02 15.68 10.07
CA GLU A 93 -10.74 16.78 11.01
C GLU A 93 -10.33 18.06 10.26
N LEU A 94 -9.43 17.96 9.28
CA LEU A 94 -8.98 19.08 8.46
C LEU A 94 -10.15 19.76 7.73
N VAL A 95 -11.03 18.97 7.13
CA VAL A 95 -12.16 19.51 6.35
C VAL A 95 -13.30 19.98 7.25
N GLU A 96 -13.76 19.14 8.19
CA GLU A 96 -15.00 19.37 8.94
C GLU A 96 -14.80 20.33 10.10
N VAL A 97 -13.66 20.25 10.80
CA VAL A 97 -13.36 21.10 11.97
C VAL A 97 -12.59 22.36 11.54
N HIS A 98 -11.48 22.18 10.82
CA HIS A 98 -10.57 23.29 10.48
C HIS A 98 -10.94 24.02 9.20
N LYS A 99 -11.95 23.52 8.44
CA LYS A 99 -12.47 24.14 7.20
C LYS A 99 -11.38 24.37 6.15
N VAL A 100 -10.48 23.40 6.02
CA VAL A 100 -9.42 23.39 4.99
C VAL A 100 -9.93 22.61 3.78
N PHE A 101 -9.94 23.24 2.60
CA PHE A 101 -10.56 22.69 1.41
C PHE A 101 -9.59 22.51 0.22
N ASP A 102 -8.32 22.86 0.40
CA ASP A 102 -7.30 22.68 -0.62
C ASP A 102 -5.88 22.55 -0.01
N LEU A 103 -4.92 22.11 -0.82
CA LEU A 103 -3.54 21.94 -0.39
C LEU A 103 -2.82 23.24 -0.06
N LEU A 104 -3.21 24.37 -0.67
CA LEU A 104 -2.60 25.67 -0.42
C LEU A 104 -2.95 26.15 0.99
N GLN A 105 -4.25 26.10 1.35
CA GLN A 105 -4.73 26.41 2.70
C GLN A 105 -4.03 25.53 3.74
N LEU A 106 -3.91 24.21 3.46
CA LEU A 106 -3.22 23.30 4.35
C LEU A 106 -1.74 23.65 4.51
N LYS A 107 -1.07 24.01 3.41
CA LYS A 107 0.34 24.42 3.42
C LYS A 107 0.58 25.70 4.21
N ILE A 108 -0.33 26.67 4.14
CA ILE A 108 -0.25 27.91 4.92
C ILE A 108 -0.39 27.63 6.42
N ARG A 109 -1.28 26.70 6.80
CA ARG A 109 -1.60 26.34 8.19
C ARG A 109 -0.91 25.07 8.68
N GLN A 110 0.11 24.58 7.98
CA GLN A 110 0.73 23.29 8.29
C GLN A 110 1.33 23.21 9.69
N ASP A 111 1.87 24.32 10.21
CA ASP A 111 2.50 24.35 11.54
C ASP A 111 1.47 24.24 12.68
N GLU A 112 0.24 24.68 12.44
CA GLU A 112 -0.88 24.54 13.37
C GLU A 112 -1.55 23.17 13.29
N LEU A 113 -1.68 22.61 12.06
CA LEU A 113 -2.58 21.52 11.79
C LEU A 113 -1.90 20.15 11.60
N LEU A 114 -0.60 20.13 11.30
CA LEU A 114 0.12 18.92 10.94
C LEU A 114 1.28 18.64 11.89
N ASN A 115 1.51 17.35 12.19
CA ASN A 115 2.74 16.91 12.85
C ASN A 115 3.91 16.84 11.83
N GLU A 116 5.15 16.66 12.34
CA GLU A 116 6.34 16.66 11.49
C GLU A 116 6.30 15.65 10.34
N LYS A 117 5.78 14.43 10.59
CA LYS A 117 5.64 13.42 9.52
C LYS A 117 4.67 13.87 8.42
N GLN A 118 3.57 14.47 8.81
CA GLN A 118 2.55 14.97 7.88
C GLN A 118 3.06 16.19 7.10
N LYS A 119 3.86 17.06 7.72
CA LYS A 119 4.54 18.16 7.04
C LYS A 119 5.50 17.66 5.96
N ILE A 120 6.30 16.62 6.29
CA ILE A 120 7.16 15.96 5.30
C ILE A 120 6.32 15.36 4.18
N GLY A 121 5.22 14.66 4.52
CA GLY A 121 4.27 14.13 3.55
C GLY A 121 3.69 15.19 2.62
N LEU A 122 3.32 16.35 3.15
CA LEU A 122 2.84 17.49 2.38
C LEU A 122 3.94 18.13 1.50
N LYS A 123 5.14 18.28 2.03
CA LYS A 123 6.32 18.78 1.32
C LYS A 123 6.62 17.97 0.06
N TYR A 124 6.53 16.66 0.14
CA TYR A 124 6.85 15.73 -0.95
C TYR A 124 5.61 15.12 -1.63
N PHE A 125 4.43 15.72 -1.43
CA PHE A 125 3.15 15.19 -1.86
C PHE A 125 3.13 14.71 -3.31
N ASN A 126 3.53 15.55 -4.26
CA ASN A 126 3.50 15.21 -5.68
C ASN A 126 4.49 14.10 -6.02
N GLN A 127 5.71 14.16 -5.47
CA GLN A 127 6.77 13.20 -5.73
C GLN A 127 6.44 11.80 -5.20
N LEU A 128 5.78 11.72 -4.04
CA LEU A 128 5.40 10.45 -3.42
C LEU A 128 4.20 9.77 -4.11
N LEU A 129 3.45 10.50 -4.94
CA LEU A 129 2.39 9.93 -5.79
C LEU A 129 2.93 9.33 -7.09
N GLU A 130 4.16 9.69 -7.49
CA GLU A 130 4.76 9.18 -8.71
C GLU A 130 5.26 7.75 -8.52
N ARG A 131 4.91 6.87 -9.47
CA ARG A 131 5.44 5.51 -9.50
C ARG A 131 6.93 5.52 -9.85
N ILE A 132 7.68 4.61 -9.25
CA ILE A 132 9.13 4.44 -9.48
C ILE A 132 9.31 3.42 -10.62
N PRO A 133 9.87 3.78 -11.77
CA PRO A 133 10.13 2.84 -12.85
C PRO A 133 11.08 1.71 -12.42
N TYR A 134 10.93 0.52 -12.97
CA TYR A 134 11.79 -0.64 -12.65
C TYR A 134 13.29 -0.34 -12.89
N SER A 135 13.62 0.42 -13.95
CA SER A 135 14.98 0.85 -14.21
C SER A 135 15.57 1.76 -13.13
N GLU A 136 14.75 2.63 -12.53
CA GLU A 136 15.14 3.47 -11.41
C GLU A 136 15.36 2.63 -10.14
N MET A 137 14.51 1.62 -9.90
CA MET A 137 14.68 0.69 -8.77
C MET A 137 16.02 -0.07 -8.83
N ILE A 138 16.48 -0.46 -10.03
CA ILE A 138 17.81 -1.06 -10.23
C ILE A 138 18.92 -0.09 -9.82
N LEU A 139 18.77 1.21 -10.10
CA LEU A 139 19.76 2.22 -9.69
C LEU A 139 19.79 2.38 -8.17
N HIS A 140 18.64 2.39 -7.52
CA HIS A 140 18.54 2.40 -6.06
C HIS A 140 19.24 1.19 -5.45
N GLN A 141 19.01 -0.03 -5.96
CA GLN A 141 19.68 -1.25 -5.51
C GLN A 141 21.21 -1.14 -5.62
N LYS A 142 21.71 -0.70 -6.77
CA LYS A 142 23.14 -0.54 -7.01
C LYS A 142 23.78 0.47 -6.08
N ILE A 143 23.14 1.62 -5.86
CA ILE A 143 23.67 2.66 -4.97
C ILE A 143 23.72 2.19 -3.53
N ILE A 144 22.67 1.55 -3.03
CA ILE A 144 22.64 1.03 -1.66
C ILE A 144 23.74 -0.02 -1.46
N ALA A 145 23.87 -0.97 -2.39
CA ALA A 145 24.93 -1.96 -2.36
C ALA A 145 26.33 -1.34 -2.40
N SER A 146 26.53 -0.33 -3.26
CA SER A 146 27.80 0.38 -3.37
C SER A 146 28.14 1.13 -2.08
N ILE A 147 27.20 1.84 -1.50
CA ILE A 147 27.40 2.59 -0.24
C ILE A 147 27.76 1.61 0.89
N TRP A 148 27.04 0.49 1.01
CA TRP A 148 27.33 -0.53 2.01
C TRP A 148 28.73 -1.11 1.85
N ASN A 149 29.07 -1.57 0.65
CA ASN A 149 30.34 -2.26 0.38
C ASN A 149 31.56 -1.36 0.51
N ASN A 150 31.40 -0.06 0.33
CA ASN A 150 32.51 0.91 0.39
C ASN A 150 32.64 1.60 1.76
N ASP A 151 31.64 1.49 2.64
CA ASP A 151 31.71 2.10 3.96
C ASP A 151 32.51 1.22 4.93
N TYR A 152 33.51 1.82 5.56
CA TYR A 152 34.37 1.13 6.52
C TYR A 152 33.61 0.53 7.71
N HIS A 153 32.52 1.16 8.13
CA HIS A 153 31.72 0.72 9.28
C HIS A 153 30.73 -0.39 8.92
N CYS A 154 30.52 -0.63 7.64
CA CYS A 154 29.58 -1.65 7.15
C CYS A 154 30.30 -2.87 6.56
N LYS A 155 31.51 -2.66 6.04
CA LYS A 155 32.31 -3.68 5.36
C LYS A 155 32.73 -4.79 6.33
N GLY A 156 32.55 -6.04 5.92
CA GLY A 156 33.01 -7.21 6.67
C GLY A 156 31.99 -7.82 7.62
N TYR A 157 30.82 -7.23 7.75
CA TYR A 157 29.71 -7.87 8.45
C TYR A 157 28.95 -8.82 7.50
N ASP A 158 28.49 -9.93 8.04
CA ASP A 158 27.57 -10.83 7.33
C ASP A 158 26.17 -10.20 7.31
N PHE A 159 25.87 -9.61 6.17
CA PHE A 159 24.69 -8.79 5.93
C PHE A 159 24.05 -9.22 4.62
N GLN A 160 22.78 -9.50 4.67
CA GLN A 160 21.98 -9.72 3.47
C GLN A 160 20.92 -8.64 3.36
N PHE A 161 20.70 -8.15 2.16
CA PHE A 161 19.56 -7.27 1.87
C PHE A 161 18.89 -7.65 0.56
N GLU A 162 17.60 -7.45 0.51
CA GLU A 162 16.78 -7.65 -0.67
C GLU A 162 15.80 -6.48 -0.82
N ILE A 163 15.68 -5.91 -2.01
CA ILE A 163 14.56 -5.02 -2.30
C ILE A 163 13.36 -5.90 -2.63
N VAL A 164 12.35 -5.84 -1.79
CA VAL A 164 11.16 -6.70 -1.85
C VAL A 164 9.99 -6.03 -2.58
N GLY A 165 8.76 -6.40 -2.28
CA GLY A 165 7.56 -5.81 -2.87
C GLY A 165 7.45 -6.01 -4.38
N SER A 166 6.88 -5.03 -5.05
CA SER A 166 6.65 -5.05 -6.50
C SER A 166 7.93 -5.15 -7.33
N PHE A 167 9.05 -4.63 -6.82
CA PHE A 167 10.35 -4.75 -7.50
C PHE A 167 10.82 -6.21 -7.58
N ARG A 168 10.77 -6.96 -6.48
CA ARG A 168 11.14 -8.38 -6.46
C ARG A 168 10.20 -9.22 -7.35
N ARG A 169 8.93 -8.81 -7.46
CA ARG A 169 7.96 -9.41 -8.39
C ARG A 169 8.16 -9.00 -9.85
N LYS A 170 9.17 -8.19 -10.16
CA LYS A 170 9.49 -7.68 -11.52
C LYS A 170 8.35 -6.88 -12.16
N GLU A 171 7.56 -6.17 -11.36
CA GLU A 171 6.54 -5.26 -11.89
C GLU A 171 7.19 -4.08 -12.61
N LYS A 172 6.51 -3.51 -13.59
CA LYS A 172 7.00 -2.37 -14.41
C LYS A 172 7.35 -1.14 -13.58
N SER A 173 6.72 -0.98 -12.41
CA SER A 173 6.97 0.13 -11.49
C SER A 173 6.61 -0.22 -10.05
N SER A 174 7.22 0.47 -9.10
CA SER A 174 6.97 0.34 -7.64
C SER A 174 6.31 1.59 -7.08
N GLY A 175 5.63 1.48 -5.93
CA GLY A 175 5.11 2.63 -5.18
C GLY A 175 6.16 3.24 -4.27
N ASP A 176 7.04 2.40 -3.75
CA ASP A 176 8.08 2.71 -2.77
C ASP A 176 9.25 1.74 -2.90
N ILE A 177 10.27 1.95 -2.06
CA ILE A 177 11.46 1.11 -1.99
C ILE A 177 11.44 0.38 -0.65
N ASP A 178 10.96 -0.87 -0.65
CA ASP A 178 10.96 -1.73 0.54
C ASP A 178 12.24 -2.57 0.58
N ILE A 179 13.03 -2.41 1.63
CA ILE A 179 14.29 -3.14 1.82
C ILE A 179 14.15 -4.05 3.03
N LEU A 180 14.27 -5.34 2.81
CA LEU A 180 14.43 -6.32 3.87
C LEU A 180 15.90 -6.58 4.11
N ILE A 181 16.32 -6.51 5.38
CA ILE A 181 17.70 -6.77 5.77
C ILE A 181 17.76 -7.79 6.90
N THR A 182 18.79 -8.61 6.90
CA THR A 182 19.10 -9.50 8.01
C THR A 182 20.58 -9.49 8.36
N PHE A 183 20.86 -9.53 9.64
CA PHE A 183 22.21 -9.59 10.25
C PHE A 183 22.08 -10.04 11.71
N ASP A 184 23.20 -10.31 12.34
CA ASP A 184 23.24 -10.62 13.79
C ASP A 184 22.71 -9.44 14.61
N GLU A 185 21.65 -9.66 15.40
CA GLU A 185 20.95 -8.61 16.18
C GLU A 185 21.87 -7.82 17.11
N SER A 186 22.96 -8.44 17.61
CA SER A 186 23.93 -7.80 18.51
C SER A 186 24.64 -6.60 17.87
N LEU A 187 24.62 -6.48 16.53
CA LEU A 187 25.42 -5.50 15.79
C LEU A 187 24.73 -4.15 15.58
N ASN A 188 23.40 -4.05 15.77
CA ASN A 188 22.58 -2.85 15.48
C ASN A 188 22.94 -2.17 14.14
N LEU A 189 23.04 -2.95 13.07
CA LEU A 189 23.52 -2.45 11.78
C LEU A 189 22.50 -1.56 11.05
N ILE A 190 21.19 -1.58 11.43
CA ILE A 190 20.20 -0.71 10.81
C ILE A 190 20.54 0.77 11.01
N GLY A 191 20.92 1.16 12.24
CA GLY A 191 21.33 2.52 12.53
C GLY A 191 22.60 2.92 11.77
N ARG A 192 23.55 1.99 11.63
CA ARG A 192 24.78 2.22 10.85
C ARG A 192 24.48 2.40 9.36
N LEU A 193 23.65 1.53 8.79
CA LEU A 193 23.22 1.63 7.39
C LEU A 193 22.53 2.99 7.14
N VAL A 194 21.56 3.33 7.98
CA VAL A 194 20.83 4.61 7.87
C VAL A 194 21.77 5.80 7.99
N TYR A 195 22.70 5.78 8.96
CA TYR A 195 23.71 6.83 9.13
C TYR A 195 24.59 6.99 7.88
N THR A 196 25.05 5.87 7.32
CA THR A 196 25.91 5.88 6.13
C THR A 196 25.14 6.38 4.89
N LEU A 197 23.89 5.95 4.73
CA LEU A 197 23.02 6.44 3.64
C LEU A 197 22.74 7.95 3.75
N ARG A 198 22.58 8.48 4.97
CA ARG A 198 22.48 9.95 5.22
C ARG A 198 23.77 10.69 4.87
N ARG A 199 24.93 10.19 5.31
CA ARG A 199 26.23 10.79 4.97
C ARG A 199 26.47 10.90 3.47
N ASN A 200 25.95 9.96 2.71
CA ASN A 200 26.02 9.96 1.24
C ASN A 200 24.89 10.76 0.58
N ASN A 201 24.12 11.56 1.32
CA ASN A 201 22.99 12.34 0.86
C ASN A 201 21.92 11.51 0.11
N TYR A 202 21.88 10.20 0.37
CA TYR A 202 20.88 9.31 -0.22
C TYR A 202 19.56 9.37 0.56
N ILE A 203 19.59 9.26 1.90
CA ILE A 203 18.43 9.54 2.76
C ILE A 203 18.40 11.04 3.04
N ILE A 204 17.28 11.68 2.71
CA ILE A 204 17.09 13.14 2.83
C ILE A 204 16.10 13.54 3.92
N GLU A 205 15.14 12.66 4.30
CA GLU A 205 14.19 12.89 5.39
C GLU A 205 13.96 11.61 6.19
N THR A 206 13.62 11.78 7.47
CA THR A 206 13.24 10.68 8.36
C THR A 206 11.77 10.80 8.71
N LEU A 207 11.01 9.75 8.43
CA LEU A 207 9.59 9.63 8.80
C LEU A 207 9.41 8.86 10.12
N ALA A 208 10.17 7.79 10.29
CA ALA A 208 10.25 7.04 11.53
C ALA A 208 11.57 6.28 11.60
N GLU A 209 12.12 6.18 12.81
CA GLU A 209 13.35 5.42 13.07
C GLU A 209 13.19 4.64 14.37
N GLY A 210 13.50 3.36 14.31
CA GLY A 210 13.47 2.43 15.45
C GLY A 210 14.53 1.35 15.27
N PRO A 211 14.70 0.48 16.28
CA PRO A 211 15.76 -0.52 16.27
C PRO A 211 15.62 -1.57 15.16
N LYS A 212 14.40 -1.83 14.71
CA LYS A 212 14.09 -2.87 13.70
C LYS A 212 13.48 -2.32 12.41
N LYS A 213 13.20 -1.02 12.35
CA LYS A 213 12.60 -0.40 11.17
C LYS A 213 13.01 1.05 11.03
N PHE A 214 13.33 1.44 9.80
CA PHE A 214 13.49 2.82 9.37
C PHE A 214 12.49 3.13 8.25
N MET A 215 11.90 4.31 8.27
CA MET A 215 11.06 4.85 7.20
C MET A 215 11.52 6.27 6.89
N GLY A 216 11.67 6.59 5.62
CA GLY A 216 12.17 7.89 5.22
C GLY A 216 11.92 8.23 3.77
N ILE A 217 12.56 9.30 3.33
CA ILE A 217 12.61 9.71 1.93
C ILE A 217 14.07 9.65 1.49
N CYS A 218 14.30 9.00 0.36
CA CYS A 218 15.59 8.92 -0.29
C CYS A 218 15.55 9.58 -1.67
N ARG A 219 16.74 9.84 -2.23
CA ARG A 219 16.85 10.44 -3.55
C ARG A 219 18.15 10.02 -4.22
N LEU A 220 18.07 9.59 -5.47
CA LEU A 220 19.22 9.50 -6.37
C LEU A 220 19.67 10.91 -6.77
N PRO A 221 20.94 11.14 -7.10
CA PRO A 221 21.43 12.44 -7.53
C PRO A 221 20.60 13.00 -8.69
N ASN A 222 20.08 14.21 -8.51
CA ASN A 222 19.25 14.95 -9.49
C ASN A 222 17.97 14.24 -9.92
N GLN A 223 17.43 13.32 -9.10
CA GLN A 223 16.18 12.61 -9.40
C GLN A 223 15.07 12.93 -8.38
N THR A 224 13.86 12.43 -8.67
CA THR A 224 12.68 12.58 -7.83
C THR A 224 12.88 11.91 -6.47
N PRO A 225 12.54 12.57 -5.34
CA PRO A 225 12.50 11.93 -4.03
C PRO A 225 11.52 10.76 -3.99
N ARG A 226 11.91 9.66 -3.32
CA ARG A 226 11.15 8.42 -3.21
C ARG A 226 11.01 7.98 -1.76
N ARG A 227 9.91 7.32 -1.41
CA ARG A 227 9.75 6.70 -0.10
C ARG A 227 10.61 5.45 0.00
N ILE A 228 11.28 5.29 1.15
CA ILE A 228 12.09 4.14 1.47
C ILE A 228 11.73 3.61 2.86
N ASP A 229 11.52 2.30 2.94
CA ASP A 229 11.31 1.56 4.17
C ASP A 229 12.41 0.51 4.28
N ILE A 230 13.13 0.48 5.42
CA ILE A 230 14.17 -0.52 5.72
C ILE A 230 13.68 -1.31 6.92
N ILE A 231 13.54 -2.61 6.76
CA ILE A 231 13.00 -3.52 7.76
C ILE A 231 14.05 -4.58 8.08
N TRP A 232 14.38 -4.71 9.37
CA TRP A 232 15.23 -5.78 9.86
C TRP A 232 14.40 -6.97 10.36
N CYS A 233 14.88 -8.18 10.10
CA CYS A 233 14.41 -9.41 10.74
C CYS A 233 15.59 -10.30 11.10
N SER A 234 15.40 -11.22 12.03
CA SER A 234 16.41 -12.22 12.36
C SER A 234 16.60 -13.22 11.20
N ARG A 235 17.65 -14.02 11.24
CA ARG A 235 17.91 -15.03 10.21
C ARG A 235 16.79 -16.08 10.16
N GLU A 236 16.28 -16.48 11.31
CA GLU A 236 15.18 -17.44 11.43
C GLU A 236 13.87 -16.86 10.88
N GLU A 237 13.63 -15.56 11.06
CA GLU A 237 12.45 -14.87 10.53
C GLU A 237 12.59 -14.58 9.02
N TYR A 238 13.81 -14.54 8.48
CA TYR A 238 14.07 -14.05 7.12
C TYR A 238 13.26 -14.74 6.01
N PRO A 239 13.11 -16.06 5.94
CA PRO A 239 12.29 -16.71 4.91
C PRO A 239 10.82 -16.27 4.96
N PHE A 240 10.27 -16.11 6.16
CA PHE A 240 8.89 -15.67 6.37
C PHE A 240 8.70 -14.19 6.03
N ALA A 241 9.65 -13.35 6.44
CA ALA A 241 9.66 -11.93 6.11
C ALA A 241 9.81 -11.72 4.60
N LEU A 242 10.73 -12.43 3.96
CA LEU A 242 10.95 -12.39 2.52
C LEU A 242 9.68 -12.79 1.75
N PHE A 243 9.02 -13.86 2.18
CA PHE A 243 7.75 -14.30 1.63
C PHE A 243 6.67 -13.22 1.75
N TYR A 244 6.48 -12.71 2.97
CA TYR A 244 5.44 -11.74 3.29
C TYR A 244 5.64 -10.41 2.56
N PHE A 245 6.85 -9.82 2.65
CA PHE A 245 7.15 -8.52 2.04
C PHE A 245 7.31 -8.59 0.52
N THR A 246 7.56 -9.76 -0.05
CA THR A 246 7.48 -9.95 -1.51
C THR A 246 6.05 -9.79 -2.01
N GLY A 247 5.05 -10.30 -1.29
CA GLY A 247 3.65 -10.24 -1.70
C GLY A 247 3.35 -11.15 -2.91
N SER A 248 2.34 -10.86 -3.70
CA SER A 248 1.41 -9.72 -3.60
C SER A 248 0.51 -9.80 -2.36
N GLU A 249 -0.23 -8.73 -2.05
CA GLU A 249 -1.24 -8.78 -0.98
C GLU A 249 -2.25 -9.90 -1.21
N LYS A 250 -2.72 -10.06 -2.45
CA LYS A 250 -3.67 -11.10 -2.84
C LYS A 250 -3.09 -12.50 -2.64
N TYR A 251 -1.82 -12.71 -3.03
CA TYR A 251 -1.13 -13.98 -2.83
C TYR A 251 -0.91 -14.27 -1.34
N ASN A 252 -0.46 -13.30 -0.55
CA ASN A 252 -0.33 -13.44 0.89
C ASN A 252 -1.65 -13.80 1.56
N ARG A 253 -2.75 -13.16 1.16
CA ARG A 253 -4.09 -13.50 1.67
C ARG A 253 -4.46 -14.94 1.33
N TYR A 254 -4.26 -15.36 0.09
CA TYR A 254 -4.53 -16.73 -0.35
C TYR A 254 -3.73 -17.76 0.48
N VAL A 255 -2.42 -17.57 0.64
CA VAL A 255 -1.57 -18.52 1.39
C VAL A 255 -1.92 -18.52 2.89
N ARG A 256 -2.25 -17.37 3.47
CA ARG A 256 -2.69 -17.29 4.88
C ARG A 256 -4.03 -17.99 5.10
N ASP A 257 -4.99 -17.84 4.18
CA ASP A 257 -6.28 -18.54 4.24
C ASP A 257 -6.08 -20.05 4.08
N TRP A 258 -5.15 -20.47 3.22
CA TRP A 258 -4.78 -21.88 3.05
C TRP A 258 -4.13 -22.46 4.31
N ALA A 259 -3.19 -21.76 4.93
CA ALA A 259 -2.57 -22.13 6.19
C ALA A 259 -3.62 -22.27 7.31
N ASN A 260 -4.55 -21.31 7.43
CA ASN A 260 -5.62 -21.33 8.43
C ASN A 260 -6.52 -22.57 8.28
N LYS A 261 -6.89 -22.98 7.07
CA LYS A 261 -7.68 -24.20 6.80
C LYS A 261 -6.96 -25.47 7.22
N ARG A 262 -5.63 -25.43 7.37
CA ARG A 262 -4.78 -26.55 7.83
C ARG A 262 -4.42 -26.48 9.30
N GLY A 263 -4.99 -25.53 10.03
CA GLY A 263 -4.73 -25.35 11.46
C GLY A 263 -3.44 -24.57 11.78
N TYR A 264 -2.94 -23.79 10.81
CA TYR A 264 -1.75 -22.96 10.99
C TYR A 264 -2.04 -21.47 10.77
N ARG A 265 -1.29 -20.63 11.46
CA ARG A 265 -1.28 -19.17 11.27
C ARG A 265 0.08 -18.74 10.75
N LEU A 266 0.12 -18.17 9.55
CA LEU A 266 1.33 -17.66 8.91
C LEU A 266 1.38 -16.12 9.07
N ASN A 267 2.53 -15.59 9.48
CA ASN A 267 2.84 -14.17 9.49
C ASN A 267 4.27 -13.91 8.97
N GLU A 268 4.73 -12.66 9.03
CA GLU A 268 6.04 -12.24 8.57
C GLU A 268 7.23 -12.75 9.40
N LYS A 269 6.97 -13.49 10.48
CA LYS A 269 8.01 -13.98 11.40
C LYS A 269 8.09 -15.48 11.43
N ARG A 270 6.93 -16.16 11.35
CA ARG A 270 6.84 -17.60 11.62
C ARG A 270 5.51 -18.23 11.22
N LEU A 271 5.50 -19.52 11.32
CA LEU A 271 4.31 -20.35 11.24
C LEU A 271 3.97 -20.88 12.64
N VAL A 272 2.71 -20.74 13.07
CA VAL A 272 2.24 -21.17 14.40
C VAL A 272 1.06 -22.12 14.25
N SER A 273 1.03 -23.19 15.04
CA SER A 273 -0.14 -24.05 15.14
C SER A 273 -1.29 -23.36 15.89
N ILE A 274 -2.50 -23.38 15.33
CA ILE A 274 -3.68 -22.76 15.94
C ILE A 274 -4.10 -23.50 17.22
N ASN A 275 -4.00 -24.82 17.23
CA ASN A 275 -4.49 -25.66 18.33
C ASN A 275 -3.62 -25.61 19.61
N GLY A 276 -2.37 -25.13 19.53
CA GLY A 276 -1.46 -25.07 20.68
C GLY A 276 -0.78 -23.72 20.87
N ASN A 277 -0.98 -22.80 19.96
CA ASN A 277 -0.22 -21.53 19.88
C ASN A 277 1.32 -21.73 19.87
N ASN A 278 1.76 -22.95 19.58
CA ASN A 278 3.18 -23.29 19.54
C ASN A 278 3.74 -22.99 18.15
N GLU A 279 4.94 -22.48 18.13
CA GLU A 279 5.71 -22.34 16.89
C GLU A 279 5.92 -23.71 16.26
N VAL A 280 5.76 -23.79 14.94
CA VAL A 280 5.99 -25.02 14.21
C VAL A 280 7.49 -25.28 14.14
N ASN A 281 7.93 -26.38 14.77
CA ASN A 281 9.30 -26.82 14.67
C ASN A 281 9.54 -27.36 13.25
N GLY A 282 10.17 -26.56 12.41
CA GLY A 282 10.55 -26.92 11.04
C GLY A 282 11.82 -26.17 10.66
N ASN A 283 12.62 -26.76 9.78
CA ASN A 283 13.75 -26.06 9.19
C ASN A 283 13.24 -25.26 7.99
N PHE A 284 13.03 -23.95 8.17
CA PHE A 284 12.57 -23.04 7.14
C PHE A 284 13.75 -22.13 6.73
N GLU A 285 14.51 -22.54 5.72
CA GLU A 285 15.65 -21.77 5.19
C GLU A 285 15.27 -20.91 3.97
N SER A 286 14.14 -21.24 3.34
CA SER A 286 13.65 -20.57 2.13
C SER A 286 12.13 -20.39 2.11
N GLU A 287 11.65 -19.54 1.21
CA GLU A 287 10.22 -19.40 0.94
C GLU A 287 9.58 -20.71 0.43
N ARG A 288 10.36 -21.55 -0.25
CA ARG A 288 9.92 -22.86 -0.75
C ARG A 288 9.58 -23.80 0.41
N ASP A 289 10.39 -23.84 1.47
CA ASP A 289 10.13 -24.69 2.63
C ASP A 289 8.80 -24.37 3.29
N ILE A 290 8.41 -23.08 3.29
CA ILE A 290 7.10 -22.64 3.80
C ILE A 290 5.96 -23.18 2.94
N THR A 291 6.08 -23.10 1.62
CA THR A 291 5.05 -23.59 0.70
C THR A 291 4.96 -25.10 0.70
N ASP A 292 6.10 -25.79 0.70
CA ASP A 292 6.18 -27.27 0.75
C ASP A 292 5.56 -27.81 2.05
N PHE A 293 5.86 -27.19 3.20
CA PHE A 293 5.23 -27.54 4.47
C PHE A 293 3.70 -27.40 4.42
N LEU A 294 3.21 -26.35 3.77
CA LEU A 294 1.78 -26.10 3.62
C LEU A 294 1.13 -26.95 2.51
N GLY A 295 1.89 -27.76 1.77
CA GLY A 295 1.42 -28.53 0.62
C GLY A 295 0.93 -27.65 -0.51
N LEU A 296 1.63 -26.52 -0.75
CA LEU A 296 1.42 -25.61 -1.86
C LEU A 296 2.58 -25.69 -2.83
N GLU A 297 2.28 -25.51 -4.12
CA GLU A 297 3.32 -25.30 -5.11
C GLU A 297 4.01 -23.94 -4.88
N TYR A 298 5.35 -23.95 -4.89
CA TYR A 298 6.11 -22.71 -4.80
C TYR A 298 5.96 -21.89 -6.09
N LEU A 299 5.53 -20.66 -5.95
CA LEU A 299 5.49 -19.69 -7.04
C LEU A 299 6.67 -18.73 -6.96
N GLU A 300 7.36 -18.58 -8.10
CA GLU A 300 8.37 -17.54 -8.25
C GLU A 300 7.74 -16.14 -7.99
N PRO A 301 8.51 -15.19 -7.42
CA PRO A 301 7.97 -13.86 -7.07
C PRO A 301 7.16 -13.19 -8.18
N HIS A 302 7.61 -13.26 -9.42
CA HIS A 302 6.95 -12.62 -10.57
C HIS A 302 5.62 -13.29 -10.99
N LEU A 303 5.30 -14.46 -10.46
CA LEU A 303 4.04 -15.18 -10.69
C LEU A 303 3.01 -14.93 -9.57
N ARG A 304 3.39 -14.26 -8.49
CA ARG A 304 2.52 -13.97 -7.32
C ARG A 304 1.65 -12.74 -7.55
N ILE A 305 0.64 -12.86 -8.39
CA ILE A 305 -0.24 -11.77 -8.83
C ILE A 305 -1.46 -11.63 -7.91
#